data_7a5f82d1c717647c2aadb1c2158ed0d8
#
_entry.id   7a5f82d1c717647c2aadb1c2158ed0d8
#
_cell.length_a   1.000
_cell.length_b   1.000
_cell.length_c   1.000
_cell.angle_alpha   90.00
_cell.angle_beta   90.00
_cell.angle_gamma   90.00
#
_symmetry.space_group_name_H-M   'P 1'
#
loop_
_entity.id
_entity.type
_entity.pdbx_description
1 polymer ?
#
loop_
_entity_poly.entity_id
_entity_poly.type
_entity_poly.pdbx_seq_one_letter_code
_entity_poly.pdbx_strand_id
1 'polypeptide(L)'
;MSASSIKMNKYRVWEYWSLLNSTGQNERASIHDDYLSPELLWFGPHPINSITGSAALEHCFYQPLFHAFPDLQRKTDIFLSGNFRGKEWISATGYFIGTFTHDWLGIPASGKIAYIRFGQFSRIDEGKIVETRILLDLIDLMRQVGIHVLPQSRGTEWVVPGPQSKDGVLLSEQDPAASRKSLELVESMIFGL
;
A
#
# COMPACT_ATOMS: atom_id res chain seq x y z
N MET A 1 6.05 -7.52 22.92
CA MET A 1 4.95 -8.16 22.16
C MET A 1 5.34 -9.59 21.87
N SER A 2 4.40 -10.54 21.96
CA SER A 2 4.69 -11.96 21.67
C SER A 2 4.70 -12.19 20.15
N ALA A 3 5.46 -13.19 19.66
CA ALA A 3 5.47 -13.61 18.26
C ALA A 3 4.05 -13.93 17.73
N SER A 4 3.19 -14.46 18.58
CA SER A 4 1.78 -14.73 18.31
C SER A 4 0.98 -13.47 17.97
N SER A 5 1.26 -12.32 18.61
CA SER A 5 0.61 -11.04 18.34
C SER A 5 0.97 -10.50 16.96
N ILE A 6 2.25 -10.54 16.59
CA ILE A 6 2.75 -10.07 15.29
C ILE A 6 2.12 -10.89 14.16
N LYS A 7 2.04 -12.21 14.32
CA LYS A 7 1.39 -13.08 13.34
C LYS A 7 -0.08 -12.74 13.15
N MET A 8 -0.81 -12.53 14.24
CA MET A 8 -2.23 -12.16 14.21
C MET A 8 -2.44 -10.84 13.45
N ASN A 9 -1.62 -9.84 13.73
CA ASN A 9 -1.71 -8.52 13.08
C ASN A 9 -1.38 -8.58 11.58
N LYS A 10 -0.41 -9.42 11.17
CA LYS A 10 -0.16 -9.68 9.74
C LYS A 10 -1.41 -10.19 9.03
N TYR A 11 -2.03 -11.25 9.56
CA TYR A 11 -3.23 -11.82 8.96
C TYR A 11 -4.38 -10.82 8.92
N ARG A 12 -4.55 -10.04 9.98
CA ARG A 12 -5.60 -9.03 10.07
C ARG A 12 -5.45 -7.95 9.01
N VAL A 13 -4.24 -7.42 8.80
CA VAL A 13 -3.99 -6.42 7.75
C VAL A 13 -4.11 -7.03 6.34
N TRP A 14 -3.65 -8.26 6.16
CA TRP A 14 -3.80 -8.95 4.89
C TRP A 14 -5.28 -9.18 4.54
N GLU A 15 -6.07 -9.59 5.52
CA GLU A 15 -7.52 -9.75 5.41
C GLU A 15 -8.21 -8.44 5.03
N TYR A 16 -7.89 -7.35 5.74
CA TYR A 16 -8.39 -6.01 5.41
C TYR A 16 -8.16 -5.65 3.93
N TRP A 17 -6.93 -5.80 3.44
CA TRP A 17 -6.66 -5.48 2.03
C TRP A 17 -7.30 -6.46 1.05
N SER A 18 -7.53 -7.69 1.44
CA SER A 18 -8.24 -8.68 0.62
C SER A 18 -9.72 -8.35 0.53
N LEU A 19 -10.33 -7.94 1.64
CA LEU A 19 -11.72 -7.49 1.68
C LEU A 19 -11.94 -6.25 0.81
N LEU A 20 -11.04 -5.29 0.82
CA LEU A 20 -11.13 -4.10 -0.04
C LEU A 20 -11.15 -4.44 -1.55
N ASN A 21 -10.53 -5.56 -1.96
CA ASN A 21 -10.55 -6.02 -3.35
C ASN A 21 -11.90 -6.61 -3.78
N SER A 22 -12.72 -7.08 -2.83
CA SER A 22 -13.95 -7.85 -3.12
C SER A 22 -15.23 -7.13 -2.68
N THR A 23 -15.08 -6.02 -1.95
CA THR A 23 -16.22 -5.37 -1.29
C THR A 23 -16.71 -4.15 -2.06
N GLY A 24 -18.04 -4.05 -2.19
CA GLY A 24 -18.68 -2.89 -2.78
C GLY A 24 -18.58 -1.61 -1.92
N GLN A 25 -18.87 -0.47 -2.52
CA GLN A 25 -18.73 0.84 -1.86
C GLN A 25 -19.49 0.95 -0.53
N ASN A 26 -20.69 0.41 -0.46
CA ASN A 26 -21.57 0.56 0.71
C ASN A 26 -21.08 -0.21 1.95
N GLU A 27 -20.25 -1.21 1.77
CA GLU A 27 -19.75 -2.07 2.85
C GLU A 27 -18.35 -1.65 3.34
N ARG A 28 -17.63 -0.82 2.58
CA ARG A 28 -16.27 -0.41 2.95
C ARG A 28 -16.18 0.35 4.25
N ALA A 29 -17.17 1.20 4.56
CA ALA A 29 -17.19 1.94 5.81
C ALA A 29 -17.19 0.99 7.02
N SER A 30 -17.99 -0.08 7.00
CA SER A 30 -18.00 -1.09 8.07
C SER A 30 -16.64 -1.81 8.18
N ILE A 31 -16.03 -2.15 7.04
CA ILE A 31 -14.70 -2.76 7.03
C ILE A 31 -13.67 -1.80 7.64
N HIS A 32 -13.72 -0.51 7.31
CA HIS A 32 -12.81 0.46 7.92
C HIS A 32 -12.96 0.52 9.44
N ASP A 33 -14.17 0.49 9.96
CA ASP A 33 -14.43 0.53 11.41
C ASP A 33 -13.86 -0.70 12.14
N ASP A 34 -13.83 -1.86 11.48
CA ASP A 34 -13.27 -3.09 12.07
C ASP A 34 -11.74 -3.10 12.10
N TYR A 35 -11.07 -2.52 11.10
CA TYR A 35 -9.62 -2.65 10.91
C TYR A 35 -8.83 -1.36 11.15
N LEU A 36 -9.45 -0.20 11.03
CA LEU A 36 -8.79 1.09 11.20
C LEU A 36 -9.15 1.72 12.55
N SER A 37 -8.22 2.50 13.07
CA SER A 37 -8.53 3.39 14.19
C SER A 37 -9.44 4.53 13.71
N PRO A 38 -10.44 4.95 14.50
CA PRO A 38 -11.21 6.16 14.20
C PRO A 38 -10.33 7.42 14.09
N GLU A 39 -9.18 7.43 14.79
CA GLU A 39 -8.18 8.51 14.78
C GLU A 39 -6.98 8.18 13.87
N LEU A 40 -7.16 7.33 12.85
CA LEU A 40 -6.12 6.96 11.91
C LEU A 40 -5.39 8.20 11.38
N LEU A 41 -4.07 8.15 11.38
CA LEU A 41 -3.22 9.11 10.66
C LEU A 41 -2.79 8.50 9.32
N TRP A 42 -3.18 9.10 8.22
CA TRP A 42 -2.82 8.65 6.90
C TRP A 42 -2.02 9.72 6.15
N PHE A 43 -0.92 9.31 5.53
CA PHE A 43 -0.03 10.18 4.76
C PHE A 43 0.19 9.59 3.38
N GLY A 44 -0.08 10.35 2.35
CA GLY A 44 0.10 9.98 0.96
C GLY A 44 0.71 11.08 0.10
N PRO A 45 0.75 10.90 -1.22
CA PRO A 45 1.31 11.89 -2.11
C PRO A 45 0.43 13.13 -2.25
N HIS A 46 1.05 14.22 -2.72
CA HIS A 46 0.29 15.38 -3.19
C HIS A 46 -0.66 14.97 -4.35
N PRO A 47 -1.89 15.50 -4.45
CA PRO A 47 -2.49 16.59 -3.65
C PRO A 47 -3.20 16.14 -2.36
N ILE A 48 -3.27 14.84 -2.07
CA ILE A 48 -4.01 14.33 -0.90
C ILE A 48 -3.29 14.70 0.41
N ASN A 49 -1.96 14.52 0.47
CA ASN A 49 -1.05 14.81 1.58
C ASN A 49 -1.38 14.02 2.86
N SER A 50 -2.22 14.54 3.76
CA SER A 50 -2.56 13.89 5.02
C SER A 50 -4.05 13.87 5.26
N ILE A 51 -4.51 12.78 5.85
CA ILE A 51 -5.91 12.54 6.25
C ILE A 51 -5.91 12.07 7.69
N THR A 52 -6.87 12.53 8.48
CA THR A 52 -7.11 12.04 9.84
C THR A 52 -8.49 11.42 9.93
N GLY A 53 -8.56 10.20 10.44
CA GLY A 53 -9.78 9.43 10.62
C GLY A 53 -10.13 8.49 9.47
N SER A 54 -10.73 7.35 9.81
CA SER A 54 -11.13 6.30 8.87
C SER A 54 -12.22 6.76 7.90
N ALA A 55 -13.19 7.52 8.37
CA ALA A 55 -14.27 8.09 7.54
C ALA A 55 -13.73 9.10 6.51
N ALA A 56 -12.80 9.95 6.92
CA ALA A 56 -12.15 10.89 5.99
C ALA A 56 -11.29 10.15 4.95
N LEU A 57 -10.64 9.06 5.34
CA LEU A 57 -9.87 8.21 4.41
C LEU A 57 -10.78 7.60 3.33
N GLU A 58 -11.95 7.09 3.69
CA GLU A 58 -12.92 6.58 2.71
C GLU A 58 -13.33 7.71 1.75
N HIS A 59 -13.71 8.86 2.28
CA HIS A 59 -14.23 9.96 1.46
C HIS A 59 -13.17 10.61 0.56
N CYS A 60 -11.97 10.85 1.08
CA CYS A 60 -10.93 11.61 0.38
C CYS A 60 -10.00 10.75 -0.48
N PHE A 61 -9.90 9.45 -0.21
CA PHE A 61 -8.97 8.56 -0.93
C PHE A 61 -9.68 7.38 -1.59
N TYR A 62 -10.33 6.49 -0.83
CA TYR A 62 -10.87 5.25 -1.39
C TYR A 62 -12.05 5.49 -2.32
N GLN A 63 -13.01 6.32 -1.93
CA GLN A 63 -14.18 6.60 -2.78
C GLN A 63 -13.77 7.21 -4.14
N PRO A 64 -12.92 8.26 -4.21
CA PRO A 64 -12.43 8.78 -5.50
C PRO A 64 -11.61 7.77 -6.28
N LEU A 65 -10.77 6.98 -5.61
CA LEU A 65 -9.93 5.96 -6.25
C LEU A 65 -10.79 4.86 -6.89
N PHE A 66 -11.76 4.32 -6.18
CA PHE A 66 -12.67 3.30 -6.71
C PHE A 66 -13.68 3.85 -7.73
N HIS A 67 -13.99 5.14 -7.66
CA HIS A 67 -14.75 5.78 -8.74
C HIS A 67 -13.93 5.85 -10.03
N ALA A 68 -12.67 6.22 -9.91
CA ALA A 68 -11.77 6.28 -11.07
C ALA A 68 -11.43 4.90 -11.65
N PHE A 69 -11.35 3.90 -10.81
CA PHE A 69 -11.00 2.51 -11.14
C PHE A 69 -12.04 1.54 -10.55
N PRO A 70 -13.22 1.35 -11.17
CA PRO A 70 -14.31 0.54 -10.59
C PRO A 70 -13.97 -0.94 -10.36
N ASP A 71 -13.02 -1.46 -11.14
CA ASP A 71 -12.51 -2.84 -11.07
C ASP A 71 -11.14 -2.93 -10.38
N LEU A 72 -10.79 -1.94 -9.55
CA LEU A 72 -9.49 -1.85 -8.89
C LEU A 72 -9.16 -3.10 -8.10
N GLN A 73 -7.95 -3.61 -8.33
CA GLN A 73 -7.37 -4.71 -7.58
C GLN A 73 -6.03 -4.29 -6.98
N ARG A 74 -5.85 -4.54 -5.69
CA ARG A 74 -4.55 -4.45 -5.04
C ARG A 74 -3.78 -5.76 -5.27
N LYS A 75 -2.64 -5.69 -5.91
CA LYS A 75 -1.69 -6.80 -6.11
C LYS A 75 -0.46 -6.54 -5.27
N THR A 76 -0.35 -7.24 -4.16
CA THR A 76 0.79 -7.12 -3.23
C THR A 76 1.87 -8.13 -3.63
N ASP A 77 3.11 -7.66 -3.78
CA ASP A 77 4.27 -8.48 -4.16
C ASP A 77 5.21 -8.74 -2.98
N ILE A 78 5.35 -7.75 -2.10
CA ILE A 78 6.13 -7.87 -0.85
C ILE A 78 5.22 -7.49 0.32
N PHE A 79 5.27 -8.29 1.37
CA PHE A 79 4.51 -8.08 2.60
C PHE A 79 5.32 -8.57 3.79
N LEU A 80 5.78 -7.65 4.61
CA LEU A 80 6.66 -7.89 5.74
C LEU A 80 6.09 -7.24 7.00
N SER A 81 6.46 -7.75 8.18
CA SER A 81 6.25 -7.03 9.43
C SER A 81 7.54 -6.95 10.21
N GLY A 82 7.65 -5.92 11.03
CA GLY A 82 8.81 -5.72 11.90
C GLY A 82 8.49 -4.78 13.04
N ASN A 83 9.41 -4.72 14.00
CA ASN A 83 9.37 -3.75 15.08
C ASN A 83 10.34 -2.61 14.79
N PHE A 84 9.82 -1.39 14.83
CA PHE A 84 10.65 -0.20 14.72
C PHE A 84 10.33 0.76 15.88
N ARG A 85 11.34 1.07 16.68
CA ARG A 85 11.23 1.94 17.88
C ARG A 85 10.13 1.48 18.84
N GLY A 86 10.05 0.17 19.10
CA GLY A 86 9.07 -0.42 20.01
C GLY A 86 7.64 -0.49 19.47
N LYS A 87 7.40 -0.12 18.21
CA LYS A 87 6.10 -0.15 17.54
C LYS A 87 6.09 -1.18 16.43
N GLU A 88 4.94 -1.86 16.24
CA GLU A 88 4.77 -2.82 15.16
C GLU A 88 4.40 -2.12 13.87
N TRP A 89 5.15 -2.45 12.80
CA TRP A 89 4.92 -1.95 11.46
C TRP A 89 4.77 -3.08 10.46
N ILE A 90 3.88 -2.87 9.51
CA ILE A 90 3.75 -3.72 8.33
C ILE A 90 4.15 -2.90 7.12
N SER A 91 5.03 -3.48 6.30
CA SER A 91 5.50 -2.91 5.04
C SER A 91 4.98 -3.73 3.88
N ALA A 92 4.56 -3.07 2.82
CA ALA A 92 4.12 -3.72 1.60
C ALA A 92 4.48 -2.91 0.37
N THR A 93 4.77 -3.61 -0.73
CA THR A 93 4.85 -3.02 -2.07
C THR A 93 4.04 -3.84 -3.06
N GLY A 94 3.69 -3.23 -4.16
CA GLY A 94 2.92 -3.86 -5.22
C GLY A 94 2.28 -2.84 -6.16
N TYR A 95 1.14 -3.20 -6.70
CA TYR A 95 0.40 -2.38 -7.65
C TYR A 95 -1.08 -2.34 -7.32
N PHE A 96 -1.70 -1.19 -7.52
CA PHE A 96 -3.11 -1.10 -7.83
C PHE A 96 -3.27 -1.24 -9.34
N ILE A 97 -4.21 -2.07 -9.78
CA ILE A 97 -4.45 -2.37 -11.19
C ILE A 97 -5.95 -2.28 -11.45
N GLY A 98 -6.34 -1.56 -12.47
CA GLY A 98 -7.75 -1.45 -12.85
C GLY A 98 -7.94 -0.68 -14.16
N THR A 99 -9.16 -0.64 -14.64
CA THR A 99 -9.55 0.15 -15.81
C THR A 99 -9.75 1.60 -15.37
N PHE A 100 -8.94 2.53 -15.90
CA PHE A 100 -8.98 3.95 -15.55
C PHE A 100 -10.10 4.66 -16.32
N THR A 101 -11.30 4.71 -15.73
CA THR A 101 -12.55 5.13 -16.40
C THR A 101 -12.97 6.57 -16.10
N HIS A 102 -12.55 7.15 -14.97
CA HIS A 102 -12.85 8.54 -14.61
C HIS A 102 -11.59 9.26 -14.13
N ASP A 103 -11.52 10.56 -14.34
CA ASP A 103 -10.38 11.39 -13.93
C ASP A 103 -10.09 11.26 -12.44
N TRP A 104 -8.82 11.19 -12.07
CA TRP A 104 -8.40 11.10 -10.69
C TRP A 104 -7.19 12.00 -10.41
N LEU A 105 -7.26 12.79 -9.35
CA LEU A 105 -6.22 13.75 -8.94
C LEU A 105 -5.78 14.70 -10.06
N GLY A 106 -6.70 15.08 -10.96
CA GLY A 106 -6.40 15.89 -12.13
C GLY A 106 -5.74 15.16 -13.29
N ILE A 107 -5.55 13.83 -13.18
CA ILE A 107 -5.04 12.99 -14.27
C ILE A 107 -6.24 12.49 -15.08
N PRO A 108 -6.28 12.73 -16.40
CA PRO A 108 -7.39 12.32 -17.25
C PRO A 108 -7.46 10.80 -17.42
N ALA A 109 -8.67 10.27 -17.45
CA ALA A 109 -8.91 8.84 -17.67
C ALA A 109 -8.47 8.39 -19.08
N SER A 110 -7.87 7.20 -19.15
CA SER A 110 -7.46 6.61 -20.44
C SER A 110 -8.50 5.66 -21.06
N GLY A 111 -9.48 5.19 -20.26
CA GLY A 111 -10.36 4.09 -20.64
C GLY A 111 -9.66 2.73 -20.78
N LYS A 112 -8.39 2.63 -20.38
CA LYS A 112 -7.55 1.42 -20.49
C LYS A 112 -7.14 0.92 -19.11
N ILE A 113 -6.62 -0.30 -19.03
CA ILE A 113 -5.98 -0.81 -17.84
C ILE A 113 -4.78 0.08 -17.51
N ALA A 114 -4.70 0.53 -16.26
CA ALA A 114 -3.58 1.28 -15.75
C ALA A 114 -3.08 0.67 -14.43
N TYR A 115 -1.83 1.00 -14.12
CA TYR A 115 -1.09 0.48 -12.97
C TYR A 115 -0.63 1.64 -12.11
N ILE A 116 -0.82 1.52 -10.80
CA ILE A 116 -0.28 2.49 -9.83
C ILE A 116 0.60 1.72 -8.87
N ARG A 117 1.93 1.84 -9.02
CA ARG A 117 2.87 1.24 -8.07
C ARG A 117 2.71 1.88 -6.72
N PHE A 118 2.77 1.09 -5.66
CA PHE A 118 2.74 1.60 -4.30
C PHE A 118 3.86 1.03 -3.42
N GLY A 119 4.28 1.84 -2.45
CA GLY A 119 5.03 1.41 -1.28
C GLY A 119 4.28 1.90 -0.04
N GLN A 120 4.01 1.02 0.91
CA GLN A 120 3.18 1.34 2.08
C GLN A 120 3.81 0.82 3.36
N PHE A 121 3.73 1.66 4.41
CA PHE A 121 4.01 1.29 5.79
C PHE A 121 2.77 1.57 6.63
N SER A 122 2.37 0.60 7.43
CA SER A 122 1.22 0.72 8.34
C SER A 122 1.63 0.33 9.74
N ARG A 123 1.36 1.21 10.71
CA ARG A 123 1.58 0.95 12.13
C ARG A 123 0.33 0.36 12.74
N ILE A 124 0.54 -0.69 13.52
CA ILE A 124 -0.54 -1.42 14.18
C ILE A 124 -0.45 -1.16 15.68
N ASP A 125 -1.60 -0.92 16.27
CA ASP A 125 -1.77 -0.81 17.71
C ASP A 125 -3.11 -1.43 18.12
N GLU A 126 -3.12 -2.26 19.15
CA GLU A 126 -4.30 -2.99 19.64
C GLU A 126 -5.11 -3.69 18.51
N GLY A 127 -4.41 -4.24 17.50
CA GLY A 127 -5.02 -4.93 16.37
C GLY A 127 -5.65 -4.03 15.31
N LYS A 128 -5.53 -2.71 15.42
CA LYS A 128 -6.01 -1.74 14.43
C LYS A 128 -4.85 -1.01 13.75
N ILE A 129 -5.06 -0.62 12.50
CA ILE A 129 -4.15 0.27 11.80
C ILE A 129 -4.39 1.69 12.34
N VAL A 130 -3.36 2.28 12.95
CA VAL A 130 -3.42 3.61 13.57
C VAL A 130 -2.64 4.66 12.79
N GLU A 131 -1.73 4.23 11.92
CA GLU A 131 -0.99 5.12 11.03
C GLU A 131 -0.69 4.40 9.72
N THR A 132 -0.80 5.10 8.60
CA THR A 132 -0.40 4.62 7.28
C THR A 132 0.40 5.69 6.56
N ARG A 133 1.51 5.29 5.95
CA ARG A 133 2.31 6.08 5.01
C ARG A 133 2.36 5.35 3.69
N ILE A 134 1.86 5.98 2.63
CA ILE A 134 1.82 5.38 1.30
C ILE A 134 2.46 6.31 0.27
N LEU A 135 3.29 5.74 -0.56
CA LEU A 135 3.80 6.36 -1.79
C LEU A 135 3.06 5.73 -2.96
N LEU A 136 2.63 6.55 -3.89
CA LEU A 136 2.00 6.14 -5.14
C LEU A 136 2.79 6.72 -6.31
N ASP A 137 3.08 5.90 -7.31
CA ASP A 137 3.77 6.33 -8.51
C ASP A 137 2.80 7.04 -9.47
N LEU A 138 2.42 8.27 -9.10
CA LEU A 138 1.52 9.08 -9.91
C LEU A 138 2.19 9.59 -11.18
N ILE A 139 3.52 9.73 -11.18
CA ILE A 139 4.29 10.14 -12.37
C ILE A 139 4.19 9.05 -13.44
N ASP A 140 4.29 7.78 -13.05
CA ASP A 140 4.09 6.68 -14.00
C ASP A 140 2.64 6.59 -14.47
N LEU A 141 1.65 6.83 -13.58
CA LEU A 141 0.24 6.90 -14.01
C LEU A 141 0.02 8.02 -15.04
N MET A 142 0.60 9.21 -14.84
CA MET A 142 0.56 10.31 -15.82
C MET A 142 1.18 9.89 -17.16
N ARG A 143 2.32 9.19 -17.13
CA ARG A 143 2.98 8.68 -18.33
C ARG A 143 2.10 7.69 -19.09
N GLN A 144 1.38 6.81 -18.40
CA GLN A 144 0.47 5.82 -19.00
C GLN A 144 -0.69 6.48 -19.75
N VAL A 145 -1.07 7.71 -19.42
CA VAL A 145 -2.09 8.50 -20.12
C VAL A 145 -1.49 9.52 -21.10
N GLY A 146 -0.18 9.48 -21.34
CA GLY A 146 0.52 10.34 -22.30
C GLY A 146 0.97 11.69 -21.75
N ILE A 147 0.92 11.91 -20.43
CA ILE A 147 1.41 13.13 -19.78
C ILE A 147 2.83 12.89 -19.31
N HIS A 148 3.79 13.60 -19.89
CA HIS A 148 5.21 13.51 -19.56
C HIS A 148 5.67 14.73 -18.77
N VAL A 149 5.76 14.59 -17.44
CA VAL A 149 6.19 15.66 -16.53
C VAL A 149 7.70 15.68 -16.32
N LEU A 150 8.40 14.60 -16.70
CA LEU A 150 9.84 14.46 -16.66
C LEU A 150 10.41 14.31 -18.08
N PRO A 151 11.70 14.65 -18.30
CA PRO A 151 12.36 14.34 -19.55
C PRO A 151 12.28 12.85 -19.86
N GLN A 152 12.21 12.50 -21.14
CA GLN A 152 12.16 11.11 -21.58
C GLN A 152 13.35 10.32 -21.00
N SER A 153 13.07 9.20 -20.38
CA SER A 153 14.10 8.29 -19.87
C SER A 153 14.96 7.74 -21.01
N ARG A 154 16.24 7.53 -20.73
CA ARG A 154 17.16 6.83 -21.65
C ARG A 154 17.07 5.31 -21.55
N GLY A 155 16.33 4.81 -20.55
CA GLY A 155 16.08 3.39 -20.30
C GLY A 155 14.67 2.98 -20.66
N THR A 156 14.37 1.71 -20.47
CA THR A 156 13.01 1.17 -20.66
C THR A 156 12.11 1.61 -19.52
N GLU A 157 11.04 2.32 -19.85
CA GLU A 157 9.99 2.72 -18.90
C GLU A 157 8.79 1.79 -19.07
N TRP A 158 8.68 0.80 -18.21
CA TRP A 158 7.57 -0.13 -18.22
C TRP A 158 7.30 -0.68 -16.82
N VAL A 159 6.09 -1.18 -16.61
CA VAL A 159 5.72 -1.85 -15.37
C VAL A 159 6.42 -3.20 -15.31
N VAL A 160 7.25 -3.39 -14.29
CA VAL A 160 7.83 -4.70 -13.98
C VAL A 160 6.85 -5.43 -13.08
N PRO A 161 6.20 -6.52 -13.54
CA PRO A 161 5.32 -7.29 -12.68
C PRO A 161 6.11 -7.93 -11.54
N GLY A 162 5.48 -8.06 -10.37
CA GLY A 162 6.06 -8.79 -9.26
C GLY A 162 6.19 -10.28 -9.55
N PRO A 163 7.00 -11.01 -8.74
CA PRO A 163 7.19 -12.44 -8.92
C PRO A 163 5.87 -13.20 -8.76
N GLN A 164 5.59 -14.10 -9.70
CA GLN A 164 4.36 -14.92 -9.68
C GLN A 164 4.32 -15.88 -8.49
N SER A 165 5.49 -16.28 -7.99
CA SER A 165 5.64 -17.15 -6.81
C SER A 165 5.08 -16.53 -5.53
N LYS A 166 4.94 -15.18 -5.45
CA LYS A 166 4.50 -14.45 -4.26
C LYS A 166 5.35 -14.75 -3.00
N ASP A 167 6.58 -15.19 -3.18
CA ASP A 167 7.53 -15.52 -2.10
C ASP A 167 7.95 -14.30 -1.26
N GLY A 168 7.73 -13.08 -1.74
CA GLY A 168 7.86 -11.86 -0.95
C GLY A 168 6.69 -11.59 0.02
N VAL A 169 5.60 -12.37 -0.05
CA VAL A 169 4.44 -12.26 0.87
C VAL A 169 4.65 -13.18 2.07
N LEU A 170 5.26 -12.64 3.12
CA LEU A 170 5.67 -13.41 4.30
C LEU A 170 4.60 -13.36 5.40
N LEU A 171 3.57 -14.20 5.31
CA LEU A 171 2.51 -14.32 6.32
C LEU A 171 2.95 -15.19 7.51
N SER A 172 3.81 -16.19 7.28
CA SER A 172 4.31 -17.06 8.33
C SER A 172 5.28 -16.35 9.27
N GLU A 173 5.50 -16.94 10.43
CA GLU A 173 6.54 -16.52 11.35
C GLU A 173 7.93 -16.76 10.72
N GLN A 174 8.83 -15.80 10.87
CA GLN A 174 10.18 -15.87 10.34
C GLN A 174 11.16 -16.09 11.48
N ASP A 175 12.31 -16.73 11.20
CA ASP A 175 13.38 -16.93 12.17
C ASP A 175 13.94 -15.56 12.62
N PRO A 176 13.87 -15.23 13.94
CA PRO A 176 14.38 -13.96 14.45
C PRO A 176 15.88 -13.76 14.24
N ALA A 177 16.67 -14.85 14.23
CA ALA A 177 18.12 -14.77 14.03
C ALA A 177 18.45 -14.46 12.57
N ALA A 178 17.75 -15.08 11.62
CA ALA A 178 17.89 -14.78 10.20
C ALA A 178 17.42 -13.34 9.89
N SER A 179 16.30 -12.91 10.49
CA SER A 179 15.78 -11.55 10.34
C SER A 179 16.78 -10.50 10.84
N ARG A 180 17.44 -10.74 11.97
CA ARG A 180 18.48 -9.85 12.51
C ARG A 180 19.69 -9.77 11.59
N LYS A 181 20.18 -10.90 11.08
CA LYS A 181 21.28 -10.92 10.11
C LYS A 181 20.96 -10.11 8.85
N SER A 182 19.74 -10.23 8.34
CA SER A 182 19.29 -9.47 7.17
C SER A 182 19.26 -7.97 7.46
N LEU A 183 18.78 -7.57 8.65
CA LEU A 183 18.76 -6.18 9.07
C LEU A 183 20.18 -5.60 9.17
N GLU A 184 21.09 -6.30 9.87
CA GLU A 184 22.49 -5.91 10.03
C GLU A 184 23.18 -5.73 8.66
N LEU A 185 22.91 -6.63 7.72
CA LEU A 185 23.43 -6.51 6.35
C LEU A 185 22.91 -5.26 5.65
N VAL A 186 21.61 -5.00 5.70
CA VAL A 186 21.00 -3.81 5.06
C VAL A 186 21.52 -2.52 5.70
N GLU A 187 21.60 -2.47 7.03
CA GLU A 187 22.17 -1.32 7.74
C GLU A 187 23.63 -1.07 7.33
N SER A 188 24.45 -2.11 7.25
CA SER A 188 25.85 -1.99 6.82
C SER A 188 25.99 -1.48 5.38
N MET A 189 25.06 -1.86 4.50
CA MET A 189 25.01 -1.34 3.13
C MET A 189 24.64 0.15 3.07
N ILE A 190 23.66 0.58 3.88
CA ILE A 190 23.19 1.98 3.89
C ILE A 190 24.23 2.90 4.52
N PHE A 191 24.87 2.48 5.62
CA PHE A 191 25.87 3.28 6.32
C PHE A 191 27.28 3.17 5.73
N GLY A 192 27.51 2.23 4.80
CA GLY A 192 28.75 2.08 4.06
C GLY A 192 28.81 2.86 2.75
N LEU A 193 27.73 3.55 2.40
CA LEU A 193 27.64 4.46 1.25
C LEU A 193 27.99 5.89 1.68
#